data_097eef3050336f89d460af701b24a5d2
#
_entry.id   097eef3050336f89d460af701b24a5d2
#
_cell.length_a   1.000
_cell.length_b   1.000
_cell.length_c   1.000
_cell.angle_alpha   90.00
_cell.angle_beta   90.00
_cell.angle_gamma   90.00
#
_symmetry.space_group_name_H-M   'P 1'
#
loop_
_entity.id
_entity.type
_entity.pdbx_description
1 polymer ?
#
loop_
_entity_poly.entity_id
_entity_poly.type
_entity_poly.pdbx_seq_one_letter_code
_entity_poly.pdbx_strand_id
1 'polypeptide(L)'
;MPTLVIALLACAIVFDACCLVSLARNKRTSLPTWAWALIICVSSPWGGIAYLVFGRAGEVVQAPEPAGWARTPDRPDPPGPLVEPPDALPERPTLGPRPVRRGPIAVEVDGLTKRFGPVTALDDLGFTVRAGQVTGFLGPNGAGKTTAMRIILGLDVPTSGRALVGGRPYRGVIRPLHQVGSMLEADALHPGRSAYAHALSVAQSNGIGRRRVTEVLGLTGLESVADRRVKGFSLGMKQRLGIALALLGDPPVLMFDEPVNGLDPEGVHWIRQLFKSLAAEGRTVFVSSHLMSEMALTADHLIIIGRGRLLADQPTAEFTEANARADVLVRSPRPDDLARLLTNHGATVTPERDGGLAVTGMDAPAIADLASGHGIGVHELTPRRASLEDAYLDITKDSVEYHAWSQTGEGTAVR
;
A
#
# COMPACT_ATOMS: atom_id res chain seq x y z
N MET A 1 2.16 20.18 -45.43
CA MET A 1 1.05 20.65 -44.57
C MET A 1 -0.33 20.15 -45.03
N PRO A 2 -0.79 20.24 -46.31
CA PRO A 2 -2.15 19.83 -46.69
C PRO A 2 -2.43 18.32 -46.56
N THR A 3 -1.47 17.46 -46.80
CA THR A 3 -1.62 16.00 -46.68
C THR A 3 -1.87 15.51 -45.25
N LEU A 4 -1.25 16.12 -44.25
CA LEU A 4 -1.46 15.76 -42.83
C LEU A 4 -2.86 16.17 -42.34
N VAL A 5 -3.36 17.33 -42.79
CA VAL A 5 -4.72 17.81 -42.44
C VAL A 5 -5.78 16.92 -43.09
N ILE A 6 -5.58 16.48 -44.32
CA ILE A 6 -6.51 15.55 -45.02
C ILE A 6 -6.51 14.19 -44.30
N ALA A 7 -5.36 13.68 -43.89
CA ALA A 7 -5.27 12.42 -43.16
C ALA A 7 -5.97 12.49 -41.78
N LEU A 8 -5.81 13.59 -41.04
CA LEU A 8 -6.49 13.80 -39.76
C LEU A 8 -8.01 13.92 -39.93
N LEU A 9 -8.48 14.61 -40.95
CA LEU A 9 -9.91 14.71 -41.26
C LEU A 9 -10.50 13.33 -41.63
N ALA A 10 -9.79 12.55 -42.44
CA ALA A 10 -10.21 11.20 -42.80
C ALA A 10 -10.29 10.28 -41.57
N CYS A 11 -9.31 10.35 -40.67
CA CYS A 11 -9.34 9.60 -39.38
C CYS A 11 -10.54 10.02 -38.51
N ALA A 12 -10.85 11.31 -38.42
CA ALA A 12 -11.99 11.80 -37.66
C ALA A 12 -13.33 11.28 -38.20
N ILE A 13 -13.50 11.32 -39.50
CA ILE A 13 -14.72 10.81 -40.18
C ILE A 13 -14.89 9.29 -39.94
N VAL A 14 -13.80 8.51 -40.04
CA VAL A 14 -13.84 7.06 -39.78
C VAL A 14 -14.17 6.79 -38.30
N PHE A 15 -13.61 7.57 -37.39
CA PHE A 15 -13.90 7.44 -35.94
C PHE A 15 -15.39 7.71 -35.63
N ASP A 16 -15.96 8.79 -36.19
CA ASP A 16 -17.37 9.13 -35.98
C ASP A 16 -18.30 8.08 -36.60
N ALA A 17 -17.95 7.56 -37.79
CA ALA A 17 -18.70 6.45 -38.40
C ALA A 17 -18.69 5.19 -37.51
N CYS A 18 -17.55 4.83 -36.92
CA CYS A 18 -17.45 3.72 -35.94
C CYS A 18 -18.30 3.96 -34.69
N CYS A 19 -18.33 5.18 -34.17
CA CYS A 19 -19.18 5.56 -33.03
C CYS A 19 -20.67 5.46 -33.35
N LEU A 20 -21.10 5.90 -34.55
CA LEU A 20 -22.49 5.77 -35.02
C LEU A 20 -22.91 4.31 -35.21
N VAL A 21 -22.03 3.46 -35.75
CA VAL A 21 -22.29 2.02 -35.85
C VAL A 21 -22.40 1.38 -34.46
N SER A 22 -21.54 1.77 -33.53
CA SER A 22 -21.59 1.31 -32.14
C SER A 22 -22.92 1.74 -31.48
N LEU A 23 -23.37 2.98 -31.71
CA LEU A 23 -24.64 3.50 -31.21
C LEU A 23 -25.84 2.72 -31.75
N ALA A 24 -25.83 2.40 -33.07
CA ALA A 24 -26.89 1.62 -33.69
C ALA A 24 -27.01 0.19 -33.17
N ARG A 25 -25.87 -0.40 -32.76
CA ARG A 25 -25.81 -1.76 -32.17
C ARG A 25 -26.13 -1.81 -30.67
N ASN A 26 -25.99 -0.72 -29.97
CA ASN A 26 -26.20 -0.66 -28.51
C ASN A 26 -27.48 0.10 -28.18
N LYS A 27 -28.56 -0.64 -27.90
CA LYS A 27 -29.89 -0.07 -27.57
C LYS A 27 -29.98 0.53 -26.17
N ARG A 28 -28.95 0.39 -25.32
CA ARG A 28 -28.91 0.90 -23.95
C ARG A 28 -27.92 2.05 -23.87
N THR A 29 -28.43 3.26 -23.89
CA THR A 29 -27.64 4.50 -23.74
C THR A 29 -28.24 5.40 -22.67
N SER A 30 -27.43 6.23 -22.05
CA SER A 30 -27.85 7.18 -21.01
C SER A 30 -28.80 8.27 -21.51
N LEU A 31 -28.79 8.54 -22.83
CA LEU A 31 -29.69 9.44 -23.52
C LEU A 31 -30.36 8.71 -24.70
N PRO A 32 -31.49 9.22 -25.24
CA PRO A 32 -32.08 8.67 -26.45
C PRO A 32 -31.07 8.63 -27.60
N THR A 33 -31.13 7.59 -28.43
CA THR A 33 -30.17 7.35 -29.53
C THR A 33 -30.05 8.52 -30.49
N TRP A 34 -31.15 9.24 -30.77
CA TRP A 34 -31.14 10.43 -31.63
C TRP A 34 -30.33 11.59 -31.00
N ALA A 35 -30.34 11.74 -29.67
CA ALA A 35 -29.58 12.78 -28.99
C ALA A 35 -28.07 12.52 -29.08
N TRP A 36 -27.64 11.26 -28.90
CA TRP A 36 -26.24 10.87 -29.11
C TRP A 36 -25.78 11.00 -30.55
N ALA A 37 -26.64 10.64 -31.52
CA ALA A 37 -26.34 10.83 -32.93
C ALA A 37 -26.09 12.31 -33.28
N LEU A 38 -26.91 13.21 -32.71
CA LEU A 38 -26.76 14.67 -32.89
C LEU A 38 -25.47 15.20 -32.25
N ILE A 39 -25.12 14.74 -31.07
CA ILE A 39 -23.88 15.12 -30.39
C ILE A 39 -22.64 14.65 -31.19
N ILE A 40 -22.64 13.42 -31.69
CA ILE A 40 -21.53 12.88 -32.50
C ILE A 40 -21.37 13.69 -33.81
N CYS A 41 -22.46 14.02 -34.50
CA CYS A 41 -22.40 14.73 -35.78
C CYS A 41 -22.03 16.22 -35.64
N VAL A 42 -22.44 16.88 -34.52
CA VAL A 42 -22.26 18.35 -34.39
C VAL A 42 -20.91 18.68 -33.74
N SER A 43 -20.37 17.82 -32.88
CA SER A 43 -19.15 18.11 -32.09
C SER A 43 -17.95 17.20 -32.42
N SER A 44 -17.88 16.70 -33.67
CA SER A 44 -16.76 15.88 -34.14
C SER A 44 -15.40 16.60 -34.01
N PRO A 45 -14.34 15.93 -33.48
CA PRO A 45 -14.27 14.52 -33.02
C PRO A 45 -14.68 14.28 -31.57
N TRP A 46 -14.98 15.33 -30.81
CA TRP A 46 -15.23 15.27 -29.34
C TRP A 46 -16.54 14.56 -28.99
N GLY A 47 -17.54 14.62 -29.85
CA GLY A 47 -18.83 13.97 -29.61
C GLY A 47 -18.72 12.44 -29.56
N GLY A 48 -17.87 11.84 -30.35
CA GLY A 48 -17.59 10.41 -30.33
C GLY A 48 -16.91 9.96 -29.04
N ILE A 49 -15.98 10.76 -28.55
CA ILE A 49 -15.31 10.50 -27.25
C ILE A 49 -16.30 10.63 -26.11
N ALA A 50 -17.15 11.66 -26.08
CA ALA A 50 -18.17 11.84 -25.06
C ALA A 50 -19.17 10.65 -25.03
N TYR A 51 -19.56 10.12 -26.20
CA TYR A 51 -20.40 8.92 -26.27
C TYR A 51 -19.71 7.69 -25.67
N LEU A 52 -18.42 7.45 -25.97
CA LEU A 52 -17.69 6.30 -25.44
C LEU A 52 -17.50 6.36 -23.93
N VAL A 53 -17.36 7.57 -23.38
CA VAL A 53 -17.13 7.78 -21.93
C VAL A 53 -18.45 7.78 -21.13
N PHE A 54 -19.49 8.47 -21.65
CA PHE A 54 -20.71 8.74 -20.88
C PHE A 54 -21.96 8.07 -21.45
N GLY A 55 -21.92 7.69 -22.72
CA GLY A 55 -23.11 7.19 -23.45
C GLY A 55 -23.38 5.70 -23.23
N ARG A 56 -22.38 4.91 -22.85
CA ARG A 56 -22.60 3.50 -22.49
C ARG A 56 -23.10 3.40 -21.07
N ALA A 57 -24.40 3.27 -20.88
CA ALA A 57 -24.96 2.93 -19.58
C ALA A 57 -24.44 1.56 -19.16
N GLY A 58 -23.79 1.51 -17.99
CA GLY A 58 -23.47 0.24 -17.33
C GLY A 58 -24.75 -0.55 -17.10
N GLU A 59 -24.67 -1.88 -17.20
CA GLU A 59 -25.79 -2.76 -16.85
C GLU A 59 -26.17 -2.53 -15.38
N VAL A 60 -27.19 -1.74 -15.15
CA VAL A 60 -27.94 -1.78 -13.90
C VAL A 60 -28.76 -3.06 -13.97
N VAL A 61 -28.31 -4.09 -13.27
CA VAL A 61 -29.12 -5.31 -13.04
C VAL A 61 -30.33 -4.86 -12.24
N GLN A 62 -31.48 -4.74 -12.90
CA GLN A 62 -32.77 -4.65 -12.22
C GLN A 62 -32.96 -5.97 -11.46
N ALA A 63 -33.01 -5.89 -10.14
CA ALA A 63 -33.48 -7.00 -9.31
C ALA A 63 -34.87 -7.40 -9.75
N PRO A 64 -35.20 -8.70 -9.87
CA PRO A 64 -36.54 -9.16 -10.17
C PRO A 64 -37.48 -8.68 -9.04
N GLU A 65 -38.65 -8.13 -9.43
CA GLU A 65 -39.73 -7.81 -8.49
C GLU A 65 -40.06 -9.03 -7.63
N PRO A 66 -40.20 -8.90 -6.31
CA PRO A 66 -40.59 -10.00 -5.47
C PRO A 66 -42.05 -10.37 -5.75
N ALA A 67 -42.26 -11.59 -6.25
CA ALA A 67 -43.56 -12.21 -6.35
C ALA A 67 -44.24 -12.22 -4.99
N GLY A 68 -45.51 -11.85 -4.98
CA GLY A 68 -46.34 -11.55 -3.81
C GLY A 68 -46.22 -12.53 -2.64
N TRP A 69 -45.91 -11.97 -1.50
CA TRP A 69 -46.08 -12.59 -0.19
C TRP A 69 -47.23 -11.89 0.54
N ALA A 70 -48.45 -12.35 0.24
CA ALA A 70 -49.56 -12.13 1.13
C ALA A 70 -49.58 -13.22 2.19
N ARG A 71 -49.04 -12.95 3.36
CA ARG A 71 -49.46 -13.47 4.68
C ARG A 71 -48.61 -12.78 5.74
N THR A 72 -49.22 -11.88 6.49
CA THR A 72 -48.70 -11.37 7.75
C THR A 72 -48.57 -12.49 8.76
N PRO A 73 -47.42 -12.79 9.32
CA PRO A 73 -47.29 -13.55 10.55
C PRO A 73 -47.61 -12.63 11.74
N ASP A 74 -48.21 -13.23 12.75
CA ASP A 74 -48.60 -12.64 14.01
C ASP A 74 -47.47 -11.83 14.66
N ARG A 75 -47.87 -10.73 15.31
CA ARG A 75 -47.06 -9.82 16.10
C ARG A 75 -46.31 -10.65 17.17
N PRO A 76 -44.96 -10.58 17.23
CA PRO A 76 -44.28 -11.23 18.34
C PRO A 76 -44.54 -10.47 19.65
N ASP A 77 -44.64 -11.24 20.72
CA ASP A 77 -44.84 -10.76 22.09
C ASP A 77 -43.75 -9.72 22.45
N PRO A 78 -44.10 -8.76 23.36
CA PRO A 78 -43.12 -7.75 23.80
C PRO A 78 -41.91 -8.40 24.46
N PRO A 79 -40.69 -7.86 24.26
CA PRO A 79 -39.47 -8.42 24.83
C PRO A 79 -39.57 -8.42 26.36
N GLY A 80 -39.24 -9.56 26.94
CA GLY A 80 -39.10 -9.74 28.38
C GLY A 80 -38.04 -8.78 28.97
N PRO A 81 -37.98 -8.63 30.29
CA PRO A 81 -37.10 -7.65 30.94
C PRO A 81 -35.65 -7.84 30.50
N LEU A 82 -35.00 -6.69 30.21
CA LEU A 82 -33.59 -6.64 29.80
C LEU A 82 -32.72 -7.36 30.85
N VAL A 83 -32.09 -8.43 30.43
CA VAL A 83 -31.02 -9.10 31.19
C VAL A 83 -29.85 -8.11 31.21
N GLU A 84 -29.45 -7.65 32.39
CA GLU A 84 -28.24 -6.85 32.57
C GLU A 84 -27.03 -7.59 31.95
N PRO A 85 -26.15 -6.90 31.23
CA PRO A 85 -24.95 -7.52 30.71
C PRO A 85 -24.08 -8.02 31.87
N PRO A 86 -23.49 -9.22 31.77
CA PRO A 86 -22.61 -9.74 32.79
C PRO A 86 -21.43 -8.79 33.01
N ASP A 87 -21.07 -8.63 34.28
CA ASP A 87 -19.96 -7.82 34.76
C ASP A 87 -18.73 -7.86 33.86
N ALA A 88 -18.07 -6.70 33.83
CA ALA A 88 -16.88 -6.42 33.03
C ALA A 88 -15.95 -7.63 32.88
N LEU A 89 -15.65 -7.97 31.61
CA LEU A 89 -14.58 -8.91 31.29
C LEU A 89 -13.30 -8.49 32.04
N PRO A 90 -12.58 -9.43 32.68
CA PRO A 90 -11.36 -9.10 33.39
C PRO A 90 -10.38 -8.41 32.44
N GLU A 91 -9.86 -7.27 32.87
CA GLU A 91 -8.83 -6.51 32.14
C GLU A 91 -7.72 -7.47 31.73
N ARG A 92 -7.49 -7.57 30.41
CA ARG A 92 -6.36 -8.35 29.92
C ARG A 92 -5.08 -7.71 30.48
N PRO A 93 -4.21 -8.49 31.13
CA PRO A 93 -2.95 -7.96 31.63
C PRO A 93 -2.21 -7.31 30.46
N THR A 94 -1.83 -6.05 30.61
CA THR A 94 -0.92 -5.34 29.71
C THR A 94 0.40 -6.10 29.74
N LEU A 95 0.57 -6.98 28.74
CA LEU A 95 1.86 -7.63 28.49
C LEU A 95 2.82 -6.53 28.06
N GLY A 96 3.77 -6.19 28.94
CA GLY A 96 4.92 -5.37 28.58
C GLY A 96 5.64 -5.92 27.33
N PRO A 97 6.52 -5.16 26.70
CA PRO A 97 7.17 -5.56 25.45
C PRO A 97 7.80 -6.94 25.62
N ARG A 98 7.24 -7.94 24.92
CA ARG A 98 7.83 -9.29 24.91
C ARG A 98 9.21 -9.19 24.27
N PRO A 99 10.26 -9.77 24.85
CA PRO A 99 11.56 -9.84 24.20
C PRO A 99 11.36 -10.55 22.85
N VAL A 100 11.76 -9.89 21.77
CA VAL A 100 11.67 -10.40 20.40
C VAL A 100 12.49 -11.70 20.36
N ARG A 101 11.83 -12.86 20.40
CA ARG A 101 12.49 -14.14 20.17
C ARG A 101 12.90 -14.14 18.70
N ARG A 102 14.20 -13.94 18.45
CA ARG A 102 14.76 -14.02 17.10
C ARG A 102 14.54 -15.43 16.57
N GLY A 103 13.52 -15.62 15.74
CA GLY A 103 13.24 -16.88 15.03
C GLY A 103 14.41 -17.27 14.10
N PRO A 104 14.40 -18.49 13.54
CA PRO A 104 15.40 -18.92 12.55
C PRO A 104 15.37 -18.01 11.32
N ILE A 105 16.52 -17.93 10.62
CA ILE A 105 16.60 -17.20 9.35
C ILE A 105 15.78 -17.97 8.31
N ALA A 106 14.80 -17.29 7.72
CA ALA A 106 13.92 -17.84 6.69
C ALA A 106 14.32 -17.39 5.28
N VAL A 107 14.81 -16.15 5.14
CA VAL A 107 15.37 -15.62 3.88
C VAL A 107 16.72 -14.99 4.20
N GLU A 108 17.72 -15.30 3.37
CA GLU A 108 19.08 -14.75 3.43
C GLU A 108 19.44 -14.17 2.06
N VAL A 109 19.88 -12.93 2.06
CA VAL A 109 20.37 -12.20 0.89
C VAL A 109 21.81 -11.79 1.20
N ASP A 110 22.76 -12.16 0.33
CA ASP A 110 24.19 -11.98 0.55
C ASP A 110 24.86 -11.41 -0.70
N GLY A 111 25.34 -10.17 -0.62
CA GLY A 111 26.07 -9.47 -1.66
C GLY A 111 25.32 -9.35 -2.99
N LEU A 112 23.98 -9.23 -2.93
CA LEU A 112 23.12 -9.34 -4.10
C LEU A 112 23.26 -8.12 -5.02
N THR A 113 23.76 -8.34 -6.23
CA THR A 113 23.89 -7.31 -7.26
C THR A 113 23.10 -7.69 -8.50
N LYS A 114 22.37 -6.73 -9.06
CA LYS A 114 21.64 -6.90 -10.33
C LYS A 114 21.84 -5.69 -11.23
N ARG A 115 22.31 -5.97 -12.44
CA ARG A 115 22.47 -4.97 -13.50
C ARG A 115 21.59 -5.30 -14.69
N PHE A 116 20.95 -4.28 -15.25
CA PHE A 116 20.20 -4.32 -16.51
C PHE A 116 20.90 -3.38 -17.50
N GLY A 117 21.81 -3.90 -18.29
CA GLY A 117 22.68 -3.08 -19.14
C GLY A 117 23.49 -2.07 -18.29
N PRO A 118 23.36 -0.77 -18.55
CA PRO A 118 24.06 0.27 -17.78
C PRO A 118 23.44 0.57 -16.41
N VAL A 119 22.21 0.11 -16.15
CA VAL A 119 21.48 0.43 -14.92
C VAL A 119 21.76 -0.63 -13.85
N THR A 120 22.25 -0.21 -12.69
CA THR A 120 22.41 -1.07 -11.51
C THR A 120 21.16 -0.94 -10.64
N ALA A 121 20.33 -1.98 -10.63
CA ALA A 121 19.09 -2.03 -9.86
C ALA A 121 19.32 -2.47 -8.40
N LEU A 122 20.31 -3.34 -8.15
CA LEU A 122 20.77 -3.74 -6.83
C LEU A 122 22.30 -3.70 -6.81
N ASP A 123 22.88 -3.23 -5.71
CA ASP A 123 24.29 -3.02 -5.56
C ASP A 123 24.76 -3.48 -4.16
N ASP A 124 25.32 -4.69 -4.12
CA ASP A 124 25.85 -5.32 -2.91
C ASP A 124 24.84 -5.39 -1.74
N LEU A 125 23.59 -5.74 -2.06
CA LEU A 125 22.49 -5.78 -1.08
C LEU A 125 22.62 -7.05 -0.20
N GLY A 126 22.67 -6.87 1.13
CA GLY A 126 22.70 -7.95 2.10
C GLY A 126 21.73 -7.71 3.26
N PHE A 127 20.90 -8.71 3.59
CA PHE A 127 19.99 -8.68 4.73
C PHE A 127 19.44 -10.08 5.06
N THR A 128 18.80 -10.21 6.22
CA THR A 128 18.14 -11.46 6.63
C THR A 128 16.71 -11.21 7.08
N VAL A 129 15.78 -12.12 6.71
CA VAL A 129 14.40 -12.15 7.18
C VAL A 129 14.19 -13.34 8.11
N ARG A 130 13.62 -13.10 9.29
CA ARG A 130 13.44 -14.12 10.32
C ARG A 130 11.99 -14.59 10.41
N ALA A 131 11.82 -15.82 10.86
CA ALA A 131 10.51 -16.42 11.11
C ALA A 131 9.83 -15.81 12.35
N GLY A 132 8.49 -15.85 12.39
CA GLY A 132 7.69 -15.41 13.51
C GLY A 132 7.56 -13.90 13.67
N GLN A 133 7.85 -13.15 12.62
CA GLN A 133 7.72 -11.68 12.59
C GLN A 133 7.28 -11.17 11.24
N VAL A 134 6.71 -9.98 11.22
CA VAL A 134 6.46 -9.20 10.01
C VAL A 134 7.68 -8.32 9.75
N THR A 135 8.34 -8.53 8.61
CA THR A 135 9.47 -7.70 8.17
C THR A 135 9.01 -6.78 7.03
N GLY A 136 9.09 -5.47 7.26
CA GLY A 136 8.82 -4.44 6.26
C GLY A 136 10.05 -4.18 5.41
N PHE A 137 9.90 -4.23 4.09
CA PHE A 137 10.93 -3.93 3.09
C PHE A 137 10.61 -2.60 2.43
N LEU A 138 11.24 -1.54 2.90
CA LEU A 138 10.91 -0.16 2.57
C LEU A 138 11.92 0.44 1.60
N GLY A 139 11.43 1.36 0.81
CA GLY A 139 12.26 2.14 -0.12
C GLY A 139 11.40 2.93 -1.10
N PRO A 140 11.90 4.01 -1.67
CA PRO A 140 11.18 4.75 -2.71
C PRO A 140 10.93 3.89 -3.95
N ASN A 141 10.08 4.39 -4.85
CA ASN A 141 9.89 3.74 -6.15
C ASN A 141 11.22 3.73 -6.91
N GLY A 142 11.53 2.61 -7.56
CA GLY A 142 12.83 2.42 -8.22
C GLY A 142 13.98 1.98 -7.30
N ALA A 143 13.80 1.89 -5.97
CA ALA A 143 14.86 1.47 -5.04
C ALA A 143 15.34 0.02 -5.20
N GLY A 144 14.64 -0.81 -5.99
CA GLY A 144 15.03 -2.20 -6.25
C GLY A 144 14.22 -3.25 -5.47
N LYS A 145 13.16 -2.88 -4.72
CA LYS A 145 12.36 -3.80 -3.90
C LYS A 145 11.83 -5.00 -4.70
N THR A 146 11.06 -4.75 -5.75
CA THR A 146 10.51 -5.81 -6.60
C THR A 146 11.60 -6.66 -7.25
N THR A 147 12.71 -6.04 -7.68
CA THR A 147 13.87 -6.76 -8.25
C THR A 147 14.47 -7.74 -7.24
N ALA A 148 14.67 -7.31 -6.00
CA ALA A 148 15.19 -8.18 -4.93
C ALA A 148 14.22 -9.34 -4.65
N MET A 149 12.92 -9.08 -4.52
CA MET A 149 11.90 -10.11 -4.30
C MET A 149 11.84 -11.11 -5.45
N ARG A 150 11.93 -10.65 -6.71
CA ARG A 150 11.95 -11.52 -7.89
C ARG A 150 13.17 -12.45 -7.89
N ILE A 151 14.33 -11.95 -7.48
CA ILE A 151 15.56 -12.78 -7.38
C ILE A 151 15.43 -13.80 -6.23
N ILE A 152 14.91 -13.42 -5.07
CA ILE A 152 14.65 -14.33 -3.94
C ILE A 152 13.76 -15.48 -4.38
N LEU A 153 12.73 -15.20 -5.20
CA LEU A 153 11.82 -16.18 -5.78
C LEU A 153 12.39 -16.93 -7.00
N GLY A 154 13.63 -16.66 -7.38
CA GLY A 154 14.28 -17.31 -8.54
C GLY A 154 13.64 -16.96 -9.89
N LEU A 155 12.82 -15.90 -9.97
CA LEU A 155 12.23 -15.40 -11.19
C LEU A 155 13.25 -14.63 -12.04
N ASP A 156 14.20 -13.96 -11.38
CA ASP A 156 15.32 -13.28 -12.00
C ASP A 156 16.64 -13.86 -11.51
N VAL A 157 17.67 -13.82 -12.35
CA VAL A 157 19.02 -14.26 -12.01
C VAL A 157 19.84 -13.04 -11.58
N PRO A 158 20.52 -13.07 -10.42
CA PRO A 158 21.41 -11.97 -10.02
C PRO A 158 22.63 -11.89 -10.93
N THR A 159 23.28 -10.72 -11.00
CA THR A 159 24.58 -10.55 -11.65
C THR A 159 25.70 -11.13 -10.79
N SER A 160 25.62 -10.93 -9.47
CA SER A 160 26.49 -11.54 -8.45
C SER A 160 25.76 -11.64 -7.12
N GLY A 161 26.33 -12.35 -6.16
CA GLY A 161 25.72 -12.63 -4.87
C GLY A 161 24.69 -13.76 -4.93
N ARG A 162 23.94 -13.94 -3.85
CA ARG A 162 22.96 -15.03 -3.73
C ARG A 162 21.77 -14.64 -2.85
N ALA A 163 20.66 -15.34 -3.08
CA ALA A 163 19.48 -15.29 -2.21
C ALA A 163 19.02 -16.72 -1.90
N LEU A 164 18.74 -17.00 -0.63
CA LEU A 164 18.35 -18.31 -0.14
C LEU A 164 17.04 -18.21 0.62
N VAL A 165 16.20 -19.24 0.48
CA VAL A 165 14.99 -19.45 1.27
C VAL A 165 15.13 -20.77 2.01
N GLY A 166 15.05 -20.75 3.34
CA GLY A 166 15.30 -21.94 4.15
C GLY A 166 16.70 -22.55 3.91
N GLY A 167 17.72 -21.71 3.67
CA GLY A 167 19.10 -22.08 3.41
C GLY A 167 19.38 -22.64 2.01
N ARG A 168 18.44 -22.55 1.05
CA ARG A 168 18.60 -23.08 -0.33
C ARG A 168 18.14 -22.04 -1.35
N PRO A 169 18.70 -22.03 -2.57
CA PRO A 169 18.13 -21.29 -3.69
C PRO A 169 16.69 -21.77 -3.96
N TYR A 170 15.76 -20.83 -4.11
CA TYR A 170 14.36 -21.17 -4.36
C TYR A 170 14.11 -21.76 -5.75
N ARG A 171 14.97 -21.46 -6.70
CA ARG A 171 14.92 -21.98 -8.07
C ARG A 171 15.05 -23.51 -8.06
N GLY A 172 14.10 -24.20 -8.66
CA GLY A 172 14.07 -25.68 -8.74
C GLY A 172 13.41 -26.38 -7.55
N VAL A 173 12.78 -25.63 -6.66
CA VAL A 173 11.96 -26.21 -5.56
C VAL A 173 10.75 -26.94 -6.14
N ILE A 174 10.59 -28.20 -5.74
CA ILE A 174 9.41 -29.00 -6.08
C ILE A 174 8.24 -28.53 -5.21
N ARG A 175 7.06 -28.26 -5.82
CA ARG A 175 5.86 -27.71 -5.15
C ARG A 175 6.17 -26.39 -4.44
N PRO A 176 6.56 -25.37 -5.20
CA PRO A 176 7.05 -24.09 -4.64
C PRO A 176 6.06 -23.41 -3.69
N LEU A 177 4.76 -23.51 -3.93
CA LEU A 177 3.73 -22.89 -3.06
C LEU A 177 3.71 -23.43 -1.63
N HIS A 178 4.26 -24.62 -1.37
CA HIS A 178 4.39 -25.15 0.00
C HIS A 178 5.61 -24.59 0.75
N GLN A 179 6.49 -23.89 0.05
CA GLN A 179 7.69 -23.25 0.65
C GLN A 179 7.52 -21.74 0.76
N VAL A 180 7.04 -21.09 -0.31
CA VAL A 180 6.80 -19.65 -0.36
C VAL A 180 5.48 -19.37 -1.03
N GLY A 181 4.64 -18.60 -0.37
CA GLY A 181 3.49 -17.94 -0.98
C GLY A 181 3.86 -16.52 -1.33
N SER A 182 3.64 -16.09 -2.56
CA SER A 182 4.02 -14.75 -2.98
C SER A 182 2.94 -14.07 -3.82
N MET A 183 2.88 -12.74 -3.69
CA MET A 183 2.13 -11.85 -4.56
C MET A 183 3.03 -10.67 -4.91
N LEU A 184 3.54 -10.63 -6.15
CA LEU A 184 4.37 -9.54 -6.65
C LEU A 184 3.58 -8.54 -7.48
N GLU A 185 2.53 -9.01 -8.18
CA GLU A 185 1.69 -8.18 -9.05
C GLU A 185 0.23 -8.59 -8.88
N ALA A 186 -0.62 -7.68 -8.44
CA ALA A 186 -2.06 -7.93 -8.29
C ALA A 186 -2.77 -8.17 -9.63
N ASP A 187 -2.21 -7.67 -10.73
CA ASP A 187 -2.76 -7.82 -12.08
C ASP A 187 -2.29 -9.09 -12.81
N ALA A 188 -1.37 -9.88 -12.24
CA ALA A 188 -0.92 -11.16 -12.80
C ALA A 188 -1.98 -12.27 -12.74
N LEU A 189 -3.26 -11.90 -12.75
CA LEU A 189 -4.41 -12.79 -12.67
C LEU A 189 -5.04 -12.98 -14.06
N HIS A 190 -5.50 -14.21 -14.36
CA HIS A 190 -6.13 -14.49 -15.65
C HIS A 190 -7.55 -13.88 -15.74
N PRO A 191 -7.79 -12.85 -16.57
CA PRO A 191 -9.03 -12.08 -16.55
C PRO A 191 -10.27 -12.86 -16.97
N GLY A 192 -10.12 -13.91 -17.78
CA GLY A 192 -11.21 -14.71 -18.31
C GLY A 192 -11.71 -15.82 -17.40
N ARG A 193 -10.94 -16.17 -16.35
CA ARG A 193 -11.33 -17.22 -15.38
C ARG A 193 -12.13 -16.62 -14.23
N SER A 194 -12.98 -17.44 -13.56
CA SER A 194 -13.50 -17.06 -12.25
C SER A 194 -12.39 -17.12 -11.20
N ALA A 195 -12.57 -16.44 -10.05
CA ALA A 195 -11.60 -16.47 -8.96
C ALA A 195 -11.36 -17.92 -8.49
N TYR A 196 -12.42 -18.70 -8.32
CA TYR A 196 -12.33 -20.11 -7.96
C TYR A 196 -11.56 -20.93 -9.02
N ALA A 197 -11.91 -20.81 -10.30
CA ALA A 197 -11.24 -21.56 -11.36
C ALA A 197 -9.76 -21.16 -11.50
N HIS A 198 -9.41 -19.89 -11.29
CA HIS A 198 -8.03 -19.43 -11.29
C HIS A 198 -7.25 -20.01 -10.10
N ALA A 199 -7.78 -19.88 -8.89
CA ALA A 199 -7.16 -20.45 -7.68
C ALA A 199 -7.03 -21.97 -7.76
N LEU A 200 -8.06 -22.68 -8.29
CA LEU A 200 -8.00 -24.11 -8.49
C LEU A 200 -6.91 -24.54 -9.48
N SER A 201 -6.72 -23.80 -10.58
CA SER A 201 -5.65 -24.11 -11.54
C SER A 201 -4.24 -23.99 -10.92
N VAL A 202 -4.04 -22.98 -10.06
CA VAL A 202 -2.78 -22.78 -9.32
C VAL A 202 -2.61 -23.86 -8.24
N ALA A 203 -3.67 -24.20 -7.53
CA ALA A 203 -3.68 -25.24 -6.51
C ALA A 203 -3.30 -26.62 -7.10
N GLN A 204 -3.94 -27.00 -8.21
CA GLN A 204 -3.71 -28.29 -8.87
C GLN A 204 -2.27 -28.44 -9.38
N SER A 205 -1.63 -27.37 -9.89
CA SER A 205 -0.23 -27.41 -10.32
C SER A 205 0.76 -27.68 -9.17
N ASN A 206 0.31 -27.51 -7.92
CA ASN A 206 1.10 -27.79 -6.71
C ASN A 206 0.58 -28.99 -5.90
N GLY A 207 -0.38 -29.75 -6.43
CA GLY A 207 -0.95 -30.91 -5.75
C GLY A 207 -1.89 -30.55 -4.58
N ILE A 208 -2.46 -29.34 -4.59
CA ILE A 208 -3.35 -28.83 -3.54
C ILE A 208 -4.81 -29.12 -3.91
N GLY A 209 -5.57 -29.62 -2.93
CA GLY A 209 -6.96 -30.02 -3.14
C GLY A 209 -7.97 -28.87 -3.17
N ARG A 210 -9.17 -29.14 -3.73
CA ARG A 210 -10.27 -28.16 -3.86
C ARG A 210 -10.72 -27.54 -2.54
N ARG A 211 -10.71 -28.31 -1.45
CA ARG A 211 -11.09 -27.83 -0.12
C ARG A 211 -10.26 -26.61 0.30
N ARG A 212 -8.95 -26.65 0.07
CA ARG A 212 -8.06 -25.53 0.40
C ARG A 212 -8.36 -24.29 -0.41
N VAL A 213 -8.78 -24.44 -1.68
CA VAL A 213 -9.20 -23.30 -2.52
C VAL A 213 -10.40 -22.57 -1.90
N THR A 214 -11.44 -23.29 -1.50
CA THR A 214 -12.62 -22.71 -0.83
C THR A 214 -12.22 -22.02 0.48
N GLU A 215 -11.37 -22.66 1.27
CA GLU A 215 -10.88 -22.13 2.55
C GLU A 215 -10.15 -20.80 2.38
N VAL A 216 -9.19 -20.71 1.46
CA VAL A 216 -8.43 -19.44 1.27
C VAL A 216 -9.28 -18.33 0.66
N LEU A 217 -10.24 -18.65 -0.20
CA LEU A 217 -11.18 -17.65 -0.72
C LEU A 217 -12.10 -17.14 0.40
N GLY A 218 -12.53 -17.99 1.33
CA GLY A 218 -13.26 -17.59 2.53
C GLY A 218 -12.41 -16.68 3.45
N LEU A 219 -11.16 -17.07 3.74
CA LEU A 219 -10.23 -16.28 4.57
C LEU A 219 -10.00 -14.87 4.02
N THR A 220 -10.06 -14.68 2.70
CA THR A 220 -9.85 -13.40 2.04
C THR A 220 -11.15 -12.65 1.70
N GLY A 221 -12.31 -13.20 2.12
CA GLY A 221 -13.63 -12.57 1.91
C GLY A 221 -14.12 -12.60 0.46
N LEU A 222 -13.64 -13.55 -0.35
CA LEU A 222 -14.02 -13.69 -1.76
C LEU A 222 -15.00 -14.83 -2.03
N GLU A 223 -15.51 -15.50 -1.00
CA GLU A 223 -16.40 -16.66 -1.13
C GLU A 223 -17.65 -16.35 -1.97
N SER A 224 -18.35 -15.25 -1.66
CA SER A 224 -19.59 -14.83 -2.33
C SER A 224 -19.40 -14.44 -3.81
N VAL A 225 -18.16 -14.16 -4.23
CA VAL A 225 -17.80 -13.74 -5.59
C VAL A 225 -16.87 -14.73 -6.30
N ALA A 226 -16.66 -15.91 -5.72
CA ALA A 226 -15.71 -16.90 -6.20
C ALA A 226 -15.96 -17.32 -7.67
N ASP A 227 -17.22 -17.37 -8.10
CA ASP A 227 -17.61 -17.76 -9.46
C ASP A 227 -17.58 -16.58 -10.46
N ARG A 228 -17.40 -15.34 -10.00
CA ARG A 228 -17.29 -14.17 -10.88
C ARG A 228 -15.94 -14.16 -11.58
N ARG A 229 -15.94 -13.72 -12.86
CA ARG A 229 -14.72 -13.57 -13.66
C ARG A 229 -13.83 -12.43 -13.09
N VAL A 230 -12.54 -12.69 -13.00
CA VAL A 230 -11.53 -11.76 -12.46
C VAL A 230 -11.50 -10.41 -13.18
N LYS A 231 -11.81 -10.36 -14.49
CA LYS A 231 -11.90 -9.10 -15.24
C LYS A 231 -12.88 -8.08 -14.65
N GLY A 232 -13.87 -8.54 -13.89
CA GLY A 232 -14.86 -7.70 -13.22
C GLY A 232 -14.53 -7.37 -11.76
N PHE A 233 -13.34 -7.72 -11.29
CA PHE A 233 -12.89 -7.43 -9.93
C PHE A 233 -12.37 -6.01 -9.81
N SER A 234 -12.66 -5.36 -8.68
CA SER A 234 -11.96 -4.14 -8.28
C SER A 234 -10.48 -4.44 -7.98
N LEU A 235 -9.66 -3.41 -7.89
CA LEU A 235 -8.24 -3.59 -7.52
C LEU A 235 -8.11 -4.28 -6.14
N GLY A 236 -8.90 -3.86 -5.14
CA GLY A 236 -8.91 -4.50 -3.82
C GLY A 236 -9.35 -5.98 -3.86
N MET A 237 -10.31 -6.35 -4.71
CA MET A 237 -10.68 -7.76 -4.91
C MET A 237 -9.55 -8.56 -5.57
N LYS A 238 -8.80 -7.97 -6.49
CA LYS A 238 -7.62 -8.60 -7.10
C LYS A 238 -6.51 -8.80 -6.07
N GLN A 239 -6.25 -7.79 -5.22
CA GLN A 239 -5.31 -7.91 -4.10
C GLN A 239 -5.68 -9.06 -3.17
N ARG A 240 -6.94 -9.12 -2.73
CA ARG A 240 -7.45 -10.22 -1.90
C ARG A 240 -7.29 -11.58 -2.57
N LEU A 241 -7.51 -11.68 -3.89
CA LEU A 241 -7.30 -12.92 -4.64
C LEU A 241 -5.80 -13.28 -4.70
N GLY A 242 -4.91 -12.32 -4.95
CA GLY A 242 -3.47 -12.54 -4.92
C GLY A 242 -2.98 -13.06 -3.57
N ILE A 243 -3.51 -12.52 -2.46
CA ILE A 243 -3.25 -13.00 -1.10
C ILE A 243 -3.80 -14.43 -0.92
N ALA A 244 -5.01 -14.73 -1.39
CA ALA A 244 -5.57 -16.07 -1.35
C ALA A 244 -4.67 -17.10 -2.06
N LEU A 245 -4.13 -16.73 -3.24
CA LEU A 245 -3.19 -17.57 -3.99
C LEU A 245 -1.88 -17.80 -3.23
N ALA A 246 -1.36 -16.78 -2.57
CA ALA A 246 -0.16 -16.90 -1.73
C ALA A 246 -0.37 -17.85 -0.53
N LEU A 247 -1.60 -17.92 0.01
CA LEU A 247 -1.94 -18.77 1.13
C LEU A 247 -2.28 -20.24 0.75
N LEU A 248 -2.43 -20.56 -0.54
CA LEU A 248 -2.88 -21.88 -1.01
C LEU A 248 -2.04 -23.03 -0.46
N GLY A 249 -0.71 -22.92 -0.54
CA GLY A 249 0.23 -23.97 -0.16
C GLY A 249 0.48 -24.09 1.34
N ASP A 250 -0.15 -23.24 2.16
CA ASP A 250 0.11 -23.12 3.60
C ASP A 250 1.61 -22.93 3.92
N PRO A 251 2.29 -21.99 3.23
CA PRO A 251 3.74 -21.89 3.27
C PRO A 251 4.26 -21.29 4.57
N PRO A 252 5.48 -21.64 5.00
CA PRO A 252 6.15 -21.01 6.13
C PRO A 252 6.67 -19.60 5.83
N VAL A 253 6.84 -19.24 4.55
CA VAL A 253 7.33 -17.93 4.10
C VAL A 253 6.27 -17.30 3.20
N LEU A 254 5.94 -16.05 3.47
CA LEU A 254 4.98 -15.24 2.70
C LEU A 254 5.66 -13.94 2.26
N MET A 255 5.55 -13.62 0.98
CA MET A 255 6.16 -12.43 0.38
C MET A 255 5.11 -11.63 -0.39
N PHE A 256 4.96 -10.35 -0.04
CA PHE A 256 3.97 -9.46 -0.64
C PHE A 256 4.63 -8.18 -1.12
N ASP A 257 4.47 -7.86 -2.40
CA ASP A 257 4.95 -6.60 -2.98
C ASP A 257 3.79 -5.61 -3.04
N GLU A 258 3.91 -4.50 -2.28
CA GLU A 258 2.94 -3.41 -2.19
C GLU A 258 1.47 -3.88 -1.99
N PRO A 259 1.19 -4.78 -1.02
CA PRO A 259 -0.11 -5.46 -0.92
C PRO A 259 -1.26 -4.55 -0.47
N VAL A 260 -0.98 -3.38 0.08
CA VAL A 260 -1.99 -2.41 0.55
C VAL A 260 -2.49 -1.49 -0.56
N ASN A 261 -1.80 -1.44 -1.70
CA ASN A 261 -2.17 -0.55 -2.80
C ASN A 261 -3.57 -0.87 -3.35
N GLY A 262 -4.44 0.15 -3.38
CA GLY A 262 -5.80 0.03 -3.89
C GLY A 262 -6.79 -0.67 -2.97
N LEU A 263 -6.42 -0.90 -1.71
CA LEU A 263 -7.35 -1.27 -0.64
C LEU A 263 -7.97 -0.01 -0.03
N ASP A 264 -9.20 -0.16 0.42
CA ASP A 264 -9.86 0.81 1.29
C ASP A 264 -9.33 0.71 2.73
N PRO A 265 -9.61 1.66 3.63
CA PRO A 265 -9.12 1.64 5.00
C PRO A 265 -9.47 0.35 5.76
N GLU A 266 -10.63 -0.23 5.51
CA GLU A 266 -11.05 -1.50 6.10
C GLU A 266 -10.17 -2.66 5.60
N GLY A 267 -9.90 -2.69 4.29
CA GLY A 267 -9.00 -3.66 3.65
C GLY A 267 -7.56 -3.55 4.17
N VAL A 268 -7.06 -2.33 4.38
CA VAL A 268 -5.73 -2.11 4.99
C VAL A 268 -5.69 -2.63 6.43
N HIS A 269 -6.75 -2.35 7.21
CA HIS A 269 -6.84 -2.87 8.57
C HIS A 269 -6.89 -4.41 8.61
N TRP A 270 -7.70 -5.02 7.74
CA TRP A 270 -7.82 -6.47 7.61
C TRP A 270 -6.46 -7.13 7.26
N ILE A 271 -5.74 -6.61 6.26
CA ILE A 271 -4.47 -7.22 5.82
C ILE A 271 -3.40 -7.10 6.92
N ARG A 272 -3.39 -6.00 7.67
CA ARG A 272 -2.50 -5.81 8.82
C ARG A 272 -2.74 -6.86 9.90
N GLN A 273 -4.00 -7.12 10.22
CA GLN A 273 -4.35 -8.17 11.20
C GLN A 273 -3.96 -9.57 10.67
N LEU A 274 -4.20 -9.82 9.38
CA LEU A 274 -3.80 -11.08 8.75
C LEU A 274 -2.29 -11.30 8.87
N PHE A 275 -1.46 -10.32 8.54
CA PHE A 275 -0.01 -10.44 8.64
C PHE A 275 0.47 -10.69 10.07
N LYS A 276 -0.09 -9.99 11.03
CA LYS A 276 0.23 -10.19 12.45
C LYS A 276 -0.18 -11.57 12.95
N SER A 277 -1.34 -12.08 12.51
CA SER A 277 -1.78 -13.43 12.89
C SER A 277 -0.87 -14.51 12.31
N LEU A 278 -0.50 -14.38 11.02
CA LEU A 278 0.43 -15.31 10.37
C LEU A 278 1.82 -15.32 11.01
N ALA A 279 2.34 -14.16 11.38
CA ALA A 279 3.59 -14.05 12.12
C ALA A 279 3.48 -14.67 13.54
N ALA A 280 2.37 -14.47 14.23
CA ALA A 280 2.11 -15.08 15.54
C ALA A 280 2.03 -16.61 15.49
N GLU A 281 1.61 -17.20 14.34
CA GLU A 281 1.69 -18.64 14.05
C GLU A 281 3.13 -19.13 13.82
N GLY A 282 4.12 -18.24 13.80
CA GLY A 282 5.53 -18.58 13.55
C GLY A 282 5.94 -18.48 12.08
N ARG A 283 5.06 -18.04 11.17
CA ARG A 283 5.40 -17.86 9.76
C ARG A 283 6.25 -16.59 9.56
N THR A 284 6.97 -16.58 8.47
CA THR A 284 7.71 -15.40 8.00
C THR A 284 6.81 -14.58 7.11
N VAL A 285 6.63 -13.30 7.42
CA VAL A 285 5.88 -12.37 6.56
C VAL A 285 6.80 -11.25 6.12
N PHE A 286 7.11 -11.20 4.82
CA PHE A 286 7.98 -10.22 4.20
C PHE A 286 7.19 -9.34 3.25
N VAL A 287 7.08 -8.05 3.57
CA VAL A 287 6.16 -7.12 2.90
C VAL A 287 6.92 -5.91 2.40
N SER A 288 6.85 -5.64 1.10
CA SER A 288 7.36 -4.37 0.59
C SER A 288 6.33 -3.25 0.74
N SER A 289 6.82 -2.05 0.96
CA SER A 289 6.03 -0.82 0.92
C SER A 289 6.91 0.40 0.62
N HIS A 290 6.28 1.45 0.13
CA HIS A 290 6.86 2.79 0.06
C HIS A 290 6.30 3.72 1.15
N LEU A 291 5.30 3.25 1.93
CA LEU A 291 4.61 4.01 2.98
C LEU A 291 5.16 3.61 4.36
N MET A 292 5.91 4.51 4.98
CA MET A 292 6.48 4.28 6.31
C MET A 292 5.40 4.16 7.39
N SER A 293 4.37 5.01 7.35
CA SER A 293 3.26 5.01 8.32
C SER A 293 2.55 3.66 8.41
N GLU A 294 2.33 3.00 7.28
CA GLU A 294 1.70 1.67 7.26
C GLU A 294 2.62 0.59 7.86
N MET A 295 3.91 0.66 7.54
CA MET A 295 4.89 -0.31 8.04
C MET A 295 5.16 -0.13 9.54
N ALA A 296 5.19 1.09 10.03
CA ALA A 296 5.33 1.37 11.47
C ALA A 296 4.24 0.71 12.34
N LEU A 297 3.02 0.57 11.79
CA LEU A 297 1.89 -0.06 12.46
C LEU A 297 1.83 -1.58 12.26
N THR A 298 2.56 -2.11 11.29
CA THR A 298 2.43 -3.50 10.83
C THR A 298 3.67 -4.33 11.12
N ALA A 299 4.86 -3.78 10.81
CA ALA A 299 6.12 -4.52 10.85
C ALA A 299 6.74 -4.53 12.25
N ASP A 300 7.35 -5.65 12.61
CA ASP A 300 8.18 -5.82 13.81
C ASP A 300 9.64 -5.42 13.53
N HIS A 301 10.07 -5.55 12.26
CA HIS A 301 11.43 -5.29 11.80
C HIS A 301 11.40 -4.55 10.46
N LEU A 302 12.33 -3.63 10.24
CA LEU A 302 12.44 -2.81 9.05
C LEU A 302 13.75 -3.06 8.33
N ILE A 303 13.67 -3.25 7.03
CA ILE A 303 14.78 -3.24 6.08
C ILE A 303 14.51 -2.09 5.12
N ILE A 304 15.36 -1.07 5.14
CA ILE A 304 15.20 0.12 4.29
C ILE A 304 16.27 0.10 3.22
N ILE A 305 15.86 0.26 1.97
CA ILE A 305 16.77 0.32 0.83
C ILE A 305 16.62 1.61 0.02
N GLY A 306 17.72 2.05 -0.58
CA GLY A 306 17.73 3.16 -1.53
C GLY A 306 18.78 2.93 -2.62
N ARG A 307 18.43 3.18 -3.88
CA ARG A 307 19.29 2.95 -5.07
C ARG A 307 19.96 1.56 -5.07
N GLY A 308 19.19 0.53 -4.68
CA GLY A 308 19.68 -0.84 -4.66
C GLY A 308 20.60 -1.22 -3.50
N ARG A 309 20.84 -0.34 -2.54
CA ARG A 309 21.70 -0.55 -1.37
C ARG A 309 20.90 -0.58 -0.07
N LEU A 310 21.41 -1.29 0.92
CA LEU A 310 20.85 -1.29 2.27
C LEU A 310 21.15 0.04 2.96
N LEU A 311 20.13 0.67 3.53
CA LEU A 311 20.23 1.91 4.30
C LEU A 311 20.03 1.67 5.80
N ALA A 312 19.10 0.78 6.17
CA ALA A 312 18.85 0.38 7.56
C ALA A 312 18.32 -1.06 7.63
N ASP A 313 18.67 -1.78 8.70
CA ASP A 313 18.22 -3.15 9.02
C ASP A 313 18.10 -3.25 10.54
N GLN A 314 16.89 -2.98 11.10
CA GLN A 314 16.70 -2.87 12.54
C GLN A 314 15.24 -3.09 12.97
N PRO A 315 14.97 -3.42 14.24
CA PRO A 315 13.64 -3.48 14.82
C PRO A 315 12.88 -2.16 14.65
N THR A 316 11.57 -2.23 14.36
CA THR A 316 10.71 -1.05 14.20
C THR A 316 10.71 -0.17 15.44
N ALA A 317 10.74 -0.77 16.63
CA ALA A 317 10.80 -0.04 17.90
C ALA A 317 12.09 0.79 18.01
N GLU A 318 13.25 0.21 17.70
CA GLU A 318 14.54 0.90 17.71
C GLU A 318 14.59 2.04 16.68
N PHE A 319 14.03 1.80 15.48
CA PHE A 319 13.92 2.86 14.47
C PHE A 319 13.05 4.02 14.97
N THR A 320 11.93 3.70 15.64
CA THR A 320 11.01 4.68 16.22
C THR A 320 11.68 5.49 17.31
N GLU A 321 12.37 4.82 18.24
CA GLU A 321 13.04 5.48 19.37
C GLU A 321 14.23 6.33 18.93
N ALA A 322 15.07 5.81 18.03
CA ALA A 322 16.25 6.53 17.53
C ALA A 322 15.88 7.81 16.75
N ASN A 323 14.70 7.80 16.13
CA ASN A 323 14.20 8.91 15.34
C ASN A 323 13.08 9.71 16.03
N ALA A 324 12.71 9.35 17.26
CA ALA A 324 11.76 10.09 18.10
C ALA A 324 12.41 11.38 18.63
N ARG A 325 12.85 12.26 17.72
CA ARG A 325 13.18 13.64 18.13
C ARG A 325 11.87 14.30 18.52
N ALA A 326 11.54 14.24 19.80
CA ALA A 326 10.48 15.05 20.34
C ALA A 326 10.96 16.50 20.29
N ASP A 327 10.47 17.28 19.36
CA ASP A 327 10.58 18.72 19.40
C ASP A 327 9.25 19.32 19.87
N VAL A 328 9.32 20.55 20.32
CA VAL A 328 8.14 21.34 20.68
C VAL A 328 8.04 22.48 19.70
N LEU A 329 6.96 22.55 18.92
CA LEU A 329 6.65 23.74 18.13
C LEU A 329 6.19 24.83 19.07
N VAL A 330 6.88 25.97 19.02
CA VAL A 330 6.53 27.16 19.79
C VAL A 330 6.30 28.33 18.87
N ARG A 331 5.18 29.02 19.04
CA ARG A 331 4.91 30.31 18.41
C ARG A 331 4.80 31.40 19.47
N SER A 332 5.54 32.46 19.27
CA SER A 332 5.59 33.59 20.18
C SER A 332 5.52 34.91 19.41
N PRO A 333 4.94 35.98 19.96
CA PRO A 333 5.02 37.32 19.38
C PRO A 333 6.44 37.89 19.42
N ARG A 334 7.36 37.30 20.21
CA ARG A 334 8.77 37.65 20.32
C ARG A 334 9.66 36.42 20.11
N PRO A 335 9.71 35.87 18.87
CA PRO A 335 10.37 34.57 18.64
C PRO A 335 11.89 34.65 18.90
N ASP A 336 12.57 35.78 18.56
CA ASP A 336 14.01 35.95 18.77
C ASP A 336 14.40 36.02 20.25
N ASP A 337 13.58 36.66 21.08
CA ASP A 337 13.80 36.74 22.54
C ASP A 337 13.60 35.36 23.17
N LEU A 338 12.56 34.64 22.74
CA LEU A 338 12.28 33.30 23.22
C LEU A 338 13.38 32.32 22.79
N ALA A 339 13.84 32.38 21.55
CA ALA A 339 14.91 31.51 21.05
C ALA A 339 16.20 31.72 21.87
N ARG A 340 16.61 32.97 22.14
CA ARG A 340 17.75 33.25 22.99
C ARG A 340 17.59 32.75 24.40
N LEU A 341 16.42 32.93 25.00
CA LEU A 341 16.11 32.46 26.36
C LEU A 341 16.25 30.93 26.45
N LEU A 342 15.60 30.20 25.52
CA LEU A 342 15.62 28.74 25.50
C LEU A 342 17.02 28.18 25.25
N THR A 343 17.78 28.81 24.33
CA THR A 343 19.17 28.40 24.03
C THR A 343 20.08 28.59 25.25
N ASN A 344 19.93 29.69 26.00
CA ASN A 344 20.70 29.93 27.21
C ASN A 344 20.41 28.92 28.33
N HIS A 345 19.24 28.23 28.25
CA HIS A 345 18.86 27.19 29.19
C HIS A 345 19.09 25.77 28.65
N GLY A 346 19.91 25.65 27.59
CA GLY A 346 20.36 24.35 27.07
C GLY A 346 19.47 23.70 26.03
N ALA A 347 18.41 24.37 25.57
CA ALA A 347 17.62 23.88 24.44
C ALA A 347 18.26 24.20 23.10
N THR A 348 18.06 23.32 22.12
CA THR A 348 18.40 23.61 20.73
C THR A 348 17.15 24.17 20.03
N VAL A 349 17.28 25.37 19.46
CA VAL A 349 16.16 26.08 18.81
C VAL A 349 16.45 26.26 17.34
N THR A 350 15.55 25.77 16.49
CA THR A 350 15.63 25.89 15.01
C THR A 350 14.43 26.71 14.51
N PRO A 351 14.65 27.84 13.82
CA PRO A 351 13.57 28.60 13.22
C PRO A 351 12.89 27.83 12.10
N GLU A 352 11.56 27.89 12.01
CA GLU A 352 10.77 27.31 10.92
C GLU A 352 10.35 28.36 9.89
N ARG A 353 10.05 27.90 8.66
CA ARG A 353 9.69 28.77 7.52
C ARG A 353 8.43 29.60 7.74
N ASP A 354 7.54 29.15 8.64
CA ASP A 354 6.27 29.78 8.98
C ASP A 354 6.34 30.67 10.23
N GLY A 355 7.55 30.98 10.70
CA GLY A 355 7.80 31.84 11.87
C GLY A 355 7.67 31.13 13.22
N GLY A 356 7.50 29.82 13.24
CA GLY A 356 7.57 29.00 14.46
C GLY A 356 9.02 28.69 14.86
N LEU A 357 9.19 28.19 16.08
CA LEU A 357 10.45 27.70 16.62
C LEU A 357 10.28 26.20 16.95
N ALA A 358 11.13 25.36 16.38
CA ALA A 358 11.27 23.96 16.77
C ALA A 358 12.29 23.86 17.92
N VAL A 359 11.85 23.43 19.08
CA VAL A 359 12.67 23.39 20.29
C VAL A 359 12.92 21.94 20.68
N THR A 360 14.20 21.53 20.75
CA THR A 360 14.61 20.20 21.22
C THR A 360 15.43 20.31 22.51
N GLY A 361 15.36 19.27 23.36
CA GLY A 361 16.07 19.22 24.63
C GLY A 361 15.32 19.85 25.82
N MET A 362 14.07 20.31 25.60
CA MET A 362 13.20 20.83 26.66
C MET A 362 11.75 20.44 26.39
N ASP A 363 11.03 20.04 27.41
CA ASP A 363 9.60 19.66 27.28
C ASP A 363 8.67 20.89 27.29
N ALA A 364 7.44 20.73 26.83
CA ALA A 364 6.48 21.82 26.70
C ALA A 364 6.17 22.52 28.05
N PRO A 365 5.96 21.81 29.17
CA PRO A 365 5.79 22.49 30.47
C PRO A 365 6.97 23.37 30.86
N ALA A 366 8.21 22.90 30.74
CA ALA A 366 9.40 23.67 31.06
C ALA A 366 9.57 24.91 30.17
N ILE A 367 9.24 24.78 28.86
CA ILE A 367 9.23 25.93 27.94
C ILE A 367 8.19 26.97 28.36
N ALA A 368 6.97 26.51 28.73
CA ALA A 368 5.88 27.39 29.16
C ALA A 368 6.26 28.16 30.46
N ASP A 369 6.78 27.46 31.44
CA ASP A 369 7.20 28.07 32.73
C ASP A 369 8.32 29.07 32.54
N LEU A 370 9.32 28.74 31.73
CA LEU A 370 10.45 29.62 31.45
C LEU A 370 10.02 30.89 30.70
N ALA A 371 9.19 30.75 29.66
CA ALA A 371 8.64 31.86 28.88
C ALA A 371 7.79 32.78 29.76
N SER A 372 6.90 32.20 30.59
CA SER A 372 6.03 32.93 31.51
C SER A 372 6.83 33.68 32.59
N GLY A 373 7.86 33.05 33.15
CA GLY A 373 8.74 33.67 34.15
C GLY A 373 9.50 34.89 33.63
N HIS A 374 9.71 35.00 32.29
CA HIS A 374 10.36 36.13 31.66
C HIS A 374 9.39 37.07 30.90
N GLY A 375 8.07 36.88 31.10
CA GLY A 375 7.05 37.74 30.50
C GLY A 375 6.98 37.62 28.97
N ILE A 376 7.36 36.48 28.38
CA ILE A 376 7.28 36.20 26.97
C ILE A 376 6.00 35.41 26.70
N GLY A 377 5.08 36.01 25.92
CA GLY A 377 3.85 35.34 25.54
C GLY A 377 4.12 34.15 24.60
N VAL A 378 3.36 33.06 24.80
CA VAL A 378 3.37 31.90 23.92
C VAL A 378 1.97 31.73 23.33
N HIS A 379 1.87 31.73 22.00
CA HIS A 379 0.61 31.58 21.28
C HIS A 379 0.30 30.13 20.94
N GLU A 380 1.35 29.33 20.73
CA GLU A 380 1.23 27.90 20.46
C GLU A 380 2.41 27.16 21.14
N LEU A 381 2.08 26.02 21.72
CA LEU A 381 3.05 25.14 22.36
C LEU A 381 2.60 23.70 22.10
N THR A 382 3.06 23.13 21.00
CA THR A 382 2.61 21.82 20.53
C THR A 382 3.79 20.85 20.54
N PRO A 383 3.79 19.85 21.47
CA PRO A 383 4.76 18.76 21.40
C PRO A 383 4.59 18.00 20.10
N ARG A 384 5.62 17.95 19.29
CA ARG A 384 5.67 17.16 18.07
C ARG A 384 6.55 15.93 18.32
N ARG A 385 6.02 14.78 17.99
CA ARG A 385 6.88 13.60 17.83
C ARG A 385 7.36 13.62 16.39
N ALA A 386 8.65 13.47 16.16
CA ALA A 386 9.15 13.32 14.81
C ALA A 386 8.34 12.20 14.12
N SER A 387 7.82 12.52 12.96
CA SER A 387 7.14 11.54 12.13
C SER A 387 8.17 10.49 11.72
N LEU A 388 7.84 9.21 11.85
CA LEU A 388 8.66 8.15 11.27
C LEU A 388 8.86 8.35 9.77
N GLU A 389 7.93 9.06 9.14
CA GLU A 389 8.02 9.46 7.73
C GLU A 389 9.13 10.47 7.50
N ASP A 390 9.32 11.46 8.38
CA ASP A 390 10.40 12.44 8.27
C ASP A 390 11.76 11.75 8.40
N ALA A 391 11.90 10.84 9.37
CA ALA A 391 13.12 10.06 9.53
C ALA A 391 13.41 9.17 8.32
N TYR A 392 12.39 8.55 7.76
CA TYR A 392 12.49 7.75 6.54
C TYR A 392 12.87 8.63 5.33
N LEU A 393 12.24 9.80 5.19
CA LEU A 393 12.56 10.75 4.13
C LEU A 393 14.00 11.27 4.25
N ASP A 394 14.49 11.53 5.46
CA ASP A 394 15.87 11.96 5.70
C ASP A 394 16.88 10.88 5.29
N ILE A 395 16.63 9.62 5.60
CA ILE A 395 17.52 8.51 5.22
C ILE A 395 17.45 8.25 3.70
N THR A 396 16.30 8.47 3.07
CA THR A 396 16.09 8.15 1.66
C THR A 396 16.23 9.34 0.71
N LYS A 397 16.41 10.57 1.20
CA LYS A 397 16.42 11.79 0.39
C LYS A 397 17.43 11.77 -0.77
N ASP A 398 18.61 11.19 -0.55
CA ASP A 398 19.64 11.06 -1.58
C ASP A 398 19.38 9.89 -2.54
N SER A 399 18.34 9.11 -2.27
CA SER A 399 17.98 7.89 -3.01
C SER A 399 16.79 8.06 -3.95
N VAL A 400 16.15 9.25 -3.98
CA VAL A 400 15.01 9.54 -4.86
C VAL A 400 15.53 9.97 -6.23
N GLU A 401 15.13 9.25 -7.30
CA GLU A 401 15.56 9.55 -8.69
C GLU A 401 14.92 10.81 -9.28
N TYR A 402 13.81 11.29 -8.74
CA TYR A 402 13.07 12.45 -9.23
C TYR A 402 13.01 13.53 -8.16
N HIS A 403 13.96 14.47 -8.18
CA HIS A 403 13.76 15.74 -7.50
C HIS A 403 12.71 16.54 -8.29
N ALA A 404 11.55 16.77 -7.68
CA ALA A 404 10.63 17.78 -8.21
C ALA A 404 11.39 19.10 -8.32
N TRP A 405 11.37 19.71 -9.49
CA TRP A 405 11.98 21.00 -9.76
C TRP A 405 11.45 22.02 -8.75
N SER A 406 12.26 22.34 -7.74
CA SER A 406 12.03 23.52 -6.91
C SER A 406 12.30 24.72 -7.81
N GLN A 407 11.26 25.47 -8.17
CA GLN A 407 11.36 26.77 -8.80
C GLN A 407 12.03 27.73 -7.81
N THR A 408 13.33 27.77 -7.80
CA THR A 408 14.07 28.98 -7.38
C THR A 408 14.20 29.84 -8.62
N GLY A 409 13.22 30.75 -8.77
CA GLY A 409 13.32 31.85 -9.71
C GLY A 409 14.43 32.83 -9.24
N GLU A 410 15.57 32.79 -9.89
CA GLU A 410 16.43 33.96 -10.00
C GLU A 410 16.36 34.44 -11.44
N GLY A 411 15.54 35.46 -11.62
CA GLY A 411 15.54 36.27 -12.83
C GLY A 411 16.87 37.04 -12.91
N THR A 412 17.74 36.66 -13.85
CA THR A 412 18.83 37.50 -14.31
C THR A 412 18.37 38.11 -15.63
N ALA A 413 17.93 39.36 -15.54
CA ALA A 413 17.76 40.21 -16.71
C ALA A 413 19.15 40.45 -17.31
N VAL A 414 19.34 40.04 -18.56
CA VAL A 414 20.45 40.50 -19.40
C VAL A 414 19.86 41.38 -20.48
N ARG A 415 20.45 42.59 -20.55
CA ARG A 415 20.19 43.63 -21.53
C ARG A 415 20.49 43.16 -22.96
#